data_7aa1de20f4207719fe5bc068da5d1603
#
_entry.id   7aa1de20f4207719fe5bc068da5d1603
#
_cell.length_a   1.000
_cell.length_b   1.000
_cell.length_c   1.000
_cell.angle_alpha   90.00
_cell.angle_beta   90.00
_cell.angle_gamma   90.00
#
_symmetry.space_group_name_H-M   'P 1'
#
loop_
_entity.id
_entity.type
_entity.pdbx_description
1 polymer ?
#
loop_
_entity_poly.entity_id
_entity_poly.type
_entity_poly.pdbx_seq_one_letter_code
_entity_poly.pdbx_strand_id
1 'polypeptide(L)'
;MQFNTYIYMLLFLPVTILGYFVINKFSYFFAKIYLAAVSMFFYAYAGLPGFQWLVISIIFNYLVVLLMKRMHNKVILWIGIIFNIVLLFYFKYTNFAILTINDLLHKSIPLTKMVLPIGISFFTFQQIAYIVDSYRGKLEEHSILDYINYVTFFPKILMGPLVSPNVLLTQFHDESKRKISSQNMVDGIQMFIIGLFKKVILADTFAKAVAWAWRIGDFKQISSMDIFLVMLAYTFQIYFDFSGYSDMAIASAKMLNFELPMNFDSPYKAYSIRDFWKRWHISLTKFLTEYIYFPLGGSKKGEARTYLNTMIVFLISGIWHGANWTFILWGILHGIFSIFDRLVEKFRKNIHPALQWMATFLTINVLWLLFRANSIGEWKHALSQMLRFQSTTISDGLLNVFVLPETKVITKVFRLYFFEGNIRGFWMLIFYLIGFILCLGFENAYRRKYKQNVVTAIFYALLFVFILTCIGSESVFVYFNF
;
A
#
# COMPACT_ATOMS: atom_id res chain seq x y z
N MET A 1 13.33 9.27 0.27
CA MET A 1 14.16 8.03 0.28
C MET A 1 13.21 6.84 0.19
N GLN A 2 13.54 5.80 -0.60
CA GLN A 2 12.72 4.57 -0.70
C GLN A 2 13.39 3.43 0.04
N PHE A 3 12.58 2.49 0.57
CA PHE A 3 13.10 1.36 1.38
C PHE A 3 13.97 0.38 0.58
N ASN A 4 13.76 0.26 -0.72
CA ASN A 4 14.51 -0.59 -1.63
C ASN A 4 15.76 0.07 -2.24
N THR A 5 16.28 1.14 -1.63
CA THR A 5 17.53 1.80 -2.08
C THR A 5 18.71 1.39 -1.22
N TYR A 6 19.91 1.32 -1.82
CA TYR A 6 21.15 1.01 -1.09
C TYR A 6 21.39 2.00 0.06
N ILE A 7 21.13 3.30 -0.16
CA ILE A 7 21.29 4.33 0.88
C ILE A 7 20.40 4.03 2.10
N TYR A 8 19.15 3.60 1.87
CA TYR A 8 18.26 3.25 2.97
C TYR A 8 18.75 2.02 3.74
N MET A 9 19.05 0.94 3.02
CA MET A 9 19.35 -0.36 3.62
C MET A 9 20.72 -0.41 4.30
N LEU A 10 21.74 0.18 3.67
CA LEU A 10 23.13 0.05 4.11
C LEU A 10 23.60 1.23 4.97
N LEU A 11 22.93 2.37 4.92
CA LEU A 11 23.35 3.55 5.67
C LEU A 11 22.25 4.06 6.61
N PHE A 12 21.11 4.50 6.05
CA PHE A 12 20.08 5.19 6.84
C PHE A 12 19.51 4.32 7.95
N LEU A 13 19.03 3.10 7.63
CA LEU A 13 18.39 2.23 8.61
C LEU A 13 19.38 1.75 9.70
N PRO A 14 20.60 1.25 9.38
CA PRO A 14 21.58 0.88 10.41
C PRO A 14 21.99 2.05 11.30
N VAL A 15 22.27 3.23 10.74
CA VAL A 15 22.64 4.43 11.50
C VAL A 15 21.48 4.86 12.41
N THR A 16 20.24 4.82 11.89
CA THR A 16 19.04 5.16 12.69
C THR A 16 18.87 4.21 13.87
N ILE A 17 19.00 2.91 13.67
CA ILE A 17 18.86 1.90 14.73
C ILE A 17 19.97 2.07 15.78
N LEU A 18 21.22 2.14 15.34
CA LEU A 18 22.36 2.31 16.25
C LEU A 18 22.27 3.61 17.05
N GLY A 19 22.01 4.72 16.38
CA GLY A 19 21.86 6.03 17.02
C GLY A 19 20.72 6.05 18.03
N TYR A 20 19.55 5.50 17.66
CA TYR A 20 18.40 5.43 18.55
C TYR A 20 18.73 4.67 19.85
N PHE A 21 19.29 3.47 19.78
CA PHE A 21 19.58 2.68 20.95
C PHE A 21 20.78 3.20 21.75
N VAL A 22 21.80 3.77 21.09
CA VAL A 22 22.95 4.38 21.80
C VAL A 22 22.49 5.60 22.60
N ILE A 23 21.74 6.52 21.97
CA ILE A 23 21.23 7.72 22.67
C ILE A 23 20.26 7.33 23.77
N ASN A 24 19.44 6.30 23.55
CA ASN A 24 18.46 5.82 24.52
C ASN A 24 19.11 5.26 25.83
N LYS A 25 20.37 4.82 25.78
CA LYS A 25 21.12 4.43 26.99
C LYS A 25 21.39 5.63 27.92
N PHE A 26 21.49 6.84 27.36
CA PHE A 26 21.78 8.04 28.13
C PHE A 26 20.50 8.83 28.46
N SER A 27 19.59 8.98 27.48
CA SER A 27 18.36 9.72 27.67
C SER A 27 17.31 9.32 26.63
N TYR A 28 16.16 8.90 27.13
CA TYR A 28 15.02 8.59 26.27
C TYR A 28 14.45 9.84 25.59
N PHE A 29 14.49 10.99 26.27
CA PHE A 29 14.07 12.26 25.68
C PHE A 29 14.88 12.60 24.43
N PHE A 30 16.20 12.52 24.51
CA PHE A 30 17.06 12.75 23.34
C PHE A 30 16.92 11.67 22.27
N ALA A 31 16.62 10.41 22.63
CA ALA A 31 16.31 9.38 21.66
C ALA A 31 15.03 9.69 20.86
N LYS A 32 14.00 10.26 21.51
CA LYS A 32 12.79 10.73 20.81
C LYS A 32 13.08 11.93 19.90
N ILE A 33 13.94 12.86 20.29
CA ILE A 33 14.39 13.96 19.43
C ILE A 33 15.14 13.41 18.22
N TYR A 34 16.07 12.48 18.42
CA TYR A 34 16.80 11.84 17.35
C TYR A 34 15.85 11.14 16.37
N LEU A 35 14.88 10.37 16.88
CA LEU A 35 13.89 9.69 16.05
C LEU A 35 13.04 10.65 15.23
N ALA A 36 12.62 11.79 15.81
CA ALA A 36 11.91 12.85 15.07
C ALA A 36 12.80 13.47 13.99
N ALA A 37 14.06 13.78 14.32
CA ALA A 37 15.00 14.39 13.37
C ALA A 37 15.30 13.48 12.18
N VAL A 38 15.59 12.19 12.40
CA VAL A 38 15.84 11.24 11.30
C VAL A 38 14.57 10.98 10.47
N SER A 39 13.38 10.98 11.10
CA SER A 39 12.11 10.84 10.40
C SER A 39 11.81 12.05 9.50
N MET A 40 12.05 13.25 10.00
CA MET A 40 11.94 14.48 9.21
C MET A 40 12.96 14.51 8.06
N PHE A 41 14.20 14.10 8.33
CA PHE A 41 15.22 13.98 7.30
C PHE A 41 14.81 12.97 6.20
N PHE A 42 14.29 11.81 6.60
CA PHE A 42 13.78 10.79 5.66
C PHE A 42 12.72 11.36 4.72
N TYR A 43 11.78 12.15 5.26
CA TYR A 43 10.73 12.79 4.46
C TYR A 43 11.27 13.91 3.58
N ALA A 44 12.11 14.80 4.13
CA ALA A 44 12.72 15.91 3.40
C ALA A 44 13.58 15.44 2.22
N TYR A 45 14.25 14.29 2.37
CA TYR A 45 15.00 13.65 1.29
C TYR A 45 14.12 13.23 0.09
N ALA A 46 12.85 13.00 0.32
CA ALA A 46 11.87 12.68 -0.73
C ALA A 46 11.43 13.93 -1.53
N GLY A 47 11.55 15.14 -0.95
CA GLY A 47 11.23 16.39 -1.62
C GLY A 47 10.95 17.55 -0.67
N LEU A 48 11.76 18.61 -0.74
CA LEU A 48 11.61 19.80 0.13
C LEU A 48 10.26 20.51 0.01
N PRO A 49 9.65 20.69 -1.18
CA PRO A 49 8.34 21.33 -1.27
C PRO A 49 7.25 20.60 -0.47
N GLY A 50 7.28 19.27 -0.49
CA GLY A 50 6.35 18.45 0.29
C GLY A 50 6.61 18.55 1.81
N PHE A 51 7.87 18.67 2.21
CA PHE A 51 8.27 18.80 3.60
C PHE A 51 7.72 20.07 4.27
N GLN A 52 7.73 21.20 3.57
CA GLN A 52 7.17 22.44 4.09
C GLN A 52 5.68 22.29 4.44
N TRP A 53 4.90 21.66 3.57
CA TRP A 53 3.48 21.43 3.82
C TRP A 53 3.21 20.44 4.95
N LEU A 54 4.06 19.44 5.11
CA LEU A 54 3.99 18.53 6.26
C LEU A 54 4.20 19.32 7.58
N VAL A 55 5.22 20.19 7.64
CA VAL A 55 5.51 21.01 8.83
C VAL A 55 4.36 21.96 9.14
N ILE A 56 3.82 22.65 8.12
CA ILE A 56 2.64 23.53 8.28
C ILE A 56 1.45 22.73 8.81
N SER A 57 1.20 21.55 8.27
CA SER A 57 0.11 20.68 8.72
C SER A 57 0.30 20.23 10.18
N ILE A 58 1.52 19.86 10.58
CA ILE A 58 1.82 19.47 11.96
C ILE A 58 1.53 20.64 12.93
N ILE A 59 2.05 21.82 12.63
CA ILE A 59 1.87 23.01 13.50
C ILE A 59 0.39 23.35 13.60
N PHE A 60 -0.31 23.44 12.48
CA PHE A 60 -1.73 23.79 12.45
C PHE A 60 -2.58 22.80 13.26
N ASN A 61 -2.43 21.50 13.00
CA ASN A 61 -3.23 20.48 13.70
C ASN A 61 -2.92 20.40 15.19
N TYR A 62 -1.66 20.63 15.59
CA TYR A 62 -1.31 20.71 17.01
C TYR A 62 -1.99 21.90 17.70
N LEU A 63 -1.97 23.07 17.07
CA LEU A 63 -2.66 24.27 17.60
C LEU A 63 -4.17 24.06 17.70
N VAL A 64 -4.78 23.41 16.68
CA VAL A 64 -6.20 23.02 16.73
C VAL A 64 -6.49 22.13 17.93
N VAL A 65 -5.65 21.13 18.22
CA VAL A 65 -5.85 20.24 19.36
C VAL A 65 -5.66 20.97 20.69
N LEU A 66 -4.69 21.89 20.80
CA LEU A 66 -4.53 22.73 22.01
C LEU A 66 -5.76 23.60 22.27
N LEU A 67 -6.27 24.28 21.25
CA LEU A 67 -7.49 25.11 21.35
C LEU A 67 -8.71 24.24 21.69
N MET A 68 -8.82 23.06 21.10
CA MET A 68 -9.92 22.13 21.32
C MET A 68 -9.92 21.59 22.77
N LYS A 69 -8.75 21.26 23.34
CA LYS A 69 -8.62 20.87 24.76
C LYS A 69 -9.05 21.99 25.70
N ARG A 70 -8.76 23.26 25.35
CA ARG A 70 -9.12 24.43 26.18
C ARG A 70 -10.61 24.77 26.09
N MET A 71 -11.21 24.70 24.87
CA MET A 71 -12.57 25.23 24.63
C MET A 71 -13.63 24.12 24.47
N HIS A 72 -13.23 22.86 24.26
CA HIS A 72 -14.08 21.68 24.02
C HIS A 72 -15.20 21.91 23.00
N ASN A 73 -14.89 22.64 21.90
CA ASN A 73 -15.86 23.12 20.92
C ASN A 73 -15.81 22.29 19.62
N LYS A 74 -16.99 21.82 19.16
CA LYS A 74 -17.14 21.09 17.90
C LYS A 74 -16.73 21.91 16.66
N VAL A 75 -16.85 23.23 16.69
CA VAL A 75 -16.46 24.08 15.57
C VAL A 75 -14.95 23.96 15.32
N ILE A 76 -14.14 23.93 16.39
CA ILE A 76 -12.68 23.79 16.28
C ILE A 76 -12.32 22.41 15.68
N LEU A 77 -13.06 21.34 16.07
CA LEU A 77 -12.91 20.02 15.48
C LEU A 77 -13.12 20.08 13.96
N TRP A 78 -14.23 20.70 13.51
CA TRP A 78 -14.54 20.80 12.08
C TRP A 78 -13.55 21.67 11.32
N ILE A 79 -13.04 22.75 11.92
CA ILE A 79 -11.96 23.57 11.31
C ILE A 79 -10.74 22.69 11.03
N GLY A 80 -10.32 21.87 11.99
CA GLY A 80 -9.19 20.95 11.81
C GLY A 80 -9.43 19.91 10.72
N ILE A 81 -10.62 19.28 10.70
CA ILE A 81 -10.97 18.30 9.67
C ILE A 81 -11.03 18.94 8.27
N ILE A 82 -11.71 20.09 8.15
CA ILE A 82 -11.87 20.81 6.88
C ILE A 82 -10.51 21.25 6.33
N PHE A 83 -9.63 21.79 7.18
CA PHE A 83 -8.27 22.16 6.76
C PHE A 83 -7.53 20.98 6.12
N ASN A 84 -7.54 19.81 6.74
CA ASN A 84 -6.87 18.62 6.21
C ASN A 84 -7.49 18.15 4.89
N ILE A 85 -8.83 18.20 4.77
CA ILE A 85 -9.54 17.85 3.55
C ILE A 85 -9.22 18.87 2.44
N VAL A 86 -9.27 20.17 2.72
CA VAL A 86 -8.96 21.24 1.75
C VAL A 86 -7.51 21.11 1.27
N LEU A 87 -6.55 20.86 2.18
CA LEU A 87 -5.16 20.65 1.82
C LEU A 87 -4.99 19.47 0.86
N LEU A 88 -5.66 18.34 1.13
CA LEU A 88 -5.64 17.17 0.26
C LEU A 88 -6.27 17.48 -1.10
N PHE A 89 -7.44 18.15 -1.13
CA PHE A 89 -8.11 18.51 -2.37
C PHE A 89 -7.30 19.47 -3.21
N TYR A 90 -6.69 20.47 -2.60
CA TYR A 90 -5.86 21.44 -3.29
C TYR A 90 -4.72 20.77 -4.07
N PHE A 91 -3.97 19.86 -3.45
CA PHE A 91 -2.84 19.22 -4.12
C PHE A 91 -3.23 18.07 -5.05
N LYS A 92 -4.23 17.29 -4.70
CA LYS A 92 -4.53 16.05 -5.42
C LYS A 92 -5.63 16.20 -6.46
N TYR A 93 -6.64 17.06 -6.22
CA TYR A 93 -7.86 17.08 -7.04
C TYR A 93 -8.03 18.34 -7.89
N THR A 94 -7.24 19.40 -7.72
CA THR A 94 -7.40 20.66 -8.47
C THR A 94 -7.32 20.41 -9.98
N ASN A 95 -6.32 19.72 -10.48
CA ASN A 95 -6.17 19.44 -11.91
C ASN A 95 -7.27 18.51 -12.43
N PHE A 96 -7.73 17.55 -11.64
CA PHE A 96 -8.88 16.70 -12.01
C PHE A 96 -10.17 17.52 -12.11
N ALA A 97 -10.42 18.45 -11.19
CA ALA A 97 -11.55 19.35 -11.25
C ALA A 97 -11.48 20.27 -12.48
N ILE A 98 -10.31 20.85 -12.77
CA ILE A 98 -10.08 21.68 -13.97
C ILE A 98 -10.35 20.88 -15.25
N LEU A 99 -9.81 19.66 -15.38
CA LEU A 99 -10.05 18.80 -16.53
C LEU A 99 -11.54 18.50 -16.69
N THR A 100 -12.22 18.13 -15.61
CA THR A 100 -13.65 17.83 -15.62
C THR A 100 -14.48 19.06 -16.04
N ILE A 101 -14.14 20.26 -15.55
CA ILE A 101 -14.79 21.51 -15.92
C ILE A 101 -14.54 21.84 -17.40
N ASN A 102 -13.31 21.67 -17.86
CA ASN A 102 -12.96 21.90 -19.27
C ASN A 102 -13.78 20.99 -20.20
N ASP A 103 -13.88 19.70 -19.85
CA ASP A 103 -14.63 18.72 -20.65
C ASP A 103 -16.13 19.03 -20.65
N LEU A 104 -16.73 19.34 -19.49
CA LEU A 104 -18.17 19.57 -19.36
C LEU A 104 -18.62 20.91 -19.93
N LEU A 105 -17.81 21.96 -19.77
CA LEU A 105 -18.18 23.35 -20.16
C LEU A 105 -17.44 23.82 -21.42
N HIS A 106 -16.70 22.93 -22.10
CA HIS A 106 -15.90 23.24 -23.29
C HIS A 106 -14.98 24.46 -23.06
N LYS A 107 -14.33 24.52 -21.85
CA LYS A 107 -13.40 25.58 -21.48
C LYS A 107 -11.96 25.09 -21.65
N SER A 108 -11.02 26.05 -21.62
CA SER A 108 -9.57 25.79 -21.72
C SER A 108 -8.84 26.41 -20.52
N ILE A 109 -9.31 26.10 -19.30
CA ILE A 109 -8.64 26.55 -18.08
C ILE A 109 -7.29 25.82 -17.97
N PRO A 110 -6.16 26.55 -17.81
CA PRO A 110 -4.85 25.94 -17.74
C PRO A 110 -4.67 25.08 -16.48
N LEU A 111 -3.96 23.95 -16.63
CA LEU A 111 -3.61 23.09 -15.49
C LEU A 111 -2.55 23.76 -14.62
N THR A 112 -2.63 23.47 -13.31
CA THR A 112 -1.65 23.97 -12.34
C THR A 112 -0.39 23.11 -12.34
N LYS A 113 0.76 23.74 -12.13
CA LYS A 113 2.08 23.07 -12.00
C LYS A 113 2.38 22.69 -10.55
N MET A 114 1.37 22.25 -9.79
CA MET A 114 1.56 21.87 -8.39
C MET A 114 2.22 20.49 -8.27
N VAL A 115 3.23 20.41 -7.41
CA VAL A 115 3.87 19.14 -7.06
C VAL A 115 3.12 18.53 -5.88
N LEU A 116 2.61 17.32 -6.06
CA LEU A 116 1.91 16.59 -5.01
C LEU A 116 2.89 16.19 -3.89
N PRO A 117 2.69 16.62 -2.64
CA PRO A 117 3.51 16.18 -1.52
C PRO A 117 3.40 14.67 -1.31
N ILE A 118 4.52 13.97 -1.32
CA ILE A 118 4.53 12.51 -1.16
C ILE A 118 3.89 12.13 0.19
N GLY A 119 2.99 11.15 0.19
CA GLY A 119 2.32 10.69 1.41
C GLY A 119 1.23 11.64 1.95
N ILE A 120 0.84 12.71 1.22
CA ILE A 120 -0.20 13.65 1.68
C ILE A 120 -1.49 12.93 2.06
N SER A 121 -1.92 11.95 1.28
CA SER A 121 -3.13 11.16 1.56
C SER A 121 -3.02 10.41 2.90
N PHE A 122 -1.83 9.92 3.25
CA PHE A 122 -1.58 9.17 4.48
C PHE A 122 -1.47 10.09 5.70
N PHE A 123 -0.65 11.15 5.63
CA PHE A 123 -0.52 12.04 6.80
C PHE A 123 -1.80 12.84 7.05
N THR A 124 -2.59 13.17 6.02
CA THR A 124 -3.92 13.77 6.18
C THR A 124 -4.85 12.88 7.01
N PHE A 125 -4.93 11.59 6.71
CA PHE A 125 -5.73 10.64 7.50
C PHE A 125 -5.21 10.49 8.94
N GLN A 126 -3.89 10.45 9.13
CA GLN A 126 -3.28 10.40 10.46
C GLN A 126 -3.62 11.65 11.28
N GLN A 127 -3.57 12.83 10.67
CA GLN A 127 -3.91 14.10 11.31
C GLN A 127 -5.40 14.16 11.68
N ILE A 128 -6.29 13.74 10.79
CA ILE A 128 -7.73 13.66 11.07
C ILE A 128 -8.00 12.68 12.22
N ALA A 129 -7.36 11.49 12.22
CA ALA A 129 -7.49 10.53 13.30
C ALA A 129 -7.05 11.15 14.64
N TYR A 130 -5.92 11.84 14.65
CA TYR A 130 -5.39 12.49 15.85
C TYR A 130 -6.34 13.56 16.42
N ILE A 131 -6.89 14.43 15.56
CA ILE A 131 -7.83 15.47 15.99
C ILE A 131 -9.12 14.84 16.53
N VAL A 132 -9.68 13.86 15.81
CA VAL A 132 -10.95 13.20 16.20
C VAL A 132 -10.78 12.42 17.49
N ASP A 133 -9.70 11.65 17.65
CA ASP A 133 -9.47 10.86 18.86
C ASP A 133 -9.13 11.75 20.06
N SER A 134 -8.43 12.87 19.83
CA SER A 134 -8.22 13.90 20.86
C SER A 134 -9.54 14.51 21.32
N TYR A 135 -10.45 14.87 20.39
CA TYR A 135 -11.78 15.38 20.74
C TYR A 135 -12.63 14.37 21.51
N ARG A 136 -12.53 13.09 21.16
CA ARG A 136 -13.24 11.99 21.84
C ARG A 136 -12.65 11.63 23.21
N GLY A 137 -11.56 12.26 23.63
CA GLY A 137 -10.86 11.92 24.87
C GLY A 137 -10.21 10.53 24.87
N LYS A 138 -9.89 9.97 23.68
CA LYS A 138 -9.28 8.64 23.56
C LYS A 138 -7.76 8.65 23.73
N LEU A 139 -7.14 9.84 23.70
CA LEU A 139 -5.69 9.97 23.77
C LEU A 139 -5.27 10.33 25.19
N GLU A 140 -4.30 9.59 25.70
CA GLU A 140 -3.59 9.95 26.94
C GLU A 140 -2.79 11.24 26.76
N GLU A 141 -2.33 11.82 27.86
CA GLU A 141 -1.45 13.00 27.82
C GLU A 141 -0.13 12.64 27.13
N HIS A 142 0.25 13.48 26.18
CA HIS A 142 1.47 13.31 25.40
C HIS A 142 2.06 14.67 25.04
N SER A 143 3.38 14.69 24.85
CA SER A 143 4.11 15.89 24.47
C SER A 143 3.98 16.22 22.99
N ILE A 144 4.33 17.46 22.63
CA ILE A 144 4.47 17.85 21.21
C ILE A 144 5.49 16.95 20.48
N LEU A 145 6.53 16.52 21.17
CA LEU A 145 7.55 15.64 20.60
C LEU A 145 6.98 14.25 20.26
N ASP A 146 6.08 13.72 21.10
CA ASP A 146 5.40 12.44 20.84
C ASP A 146 4.45 12.57 19.64
N TYR A 147 3.75 13.71 19.54
CA TYR A 147 2.90 14.00 18.38
C TYR A 147 3.72 14.15 17.08
N ILE A 148 4.85 14.87 17.12
CA ILE A 148 5.75 14.96 15.96
C ILE A 148 6.22 13.56 15.54
N ASN A 149 6.70 12.74 16.49
CA ASN A 149 7.10 11.38 16.22
C ASN A 149 5.93 10.54 15.66
N TYR A 150 4.72 10.69 16.20
CA TYR A 150 3.54 10.02 15.69
C TYR A 150 3.30 10.34 14.21
N VAL A 151 3.33 11.61 13.82
CA VAL A 151 3.04 12.01 12.43
C VAL A 151 4.18 11.64 11.50
N THR A 152 5.42 11.94 11.89
CA THR A 152 6.60 11.83 11.01
C THR A 152 7.26 10.46 11.00
N PHE A 153 6.89 9.53 11.88
CA PHE A 153 7.55 8.22 12.05
C PHE A 153 7.87 7.57 10.71
N PHE A 154 9.17 7.54 10.35
CA PHE A 154 9.63 7.24 8.99
C PHE A 154 9.16 5.90 8.44
N PRO A 155 8.96 4.83 9.25
CA PRO A 155 8.49 3.56 8.69
C PRO A 155 7.07 3.64 8.11
N LYS A 156 6.23 4.58 8.59
CA LYS A 156 4.82 4.65 8.16
C LYS A 156 4.43 5.87 7.34
N ILE A 157 5.27 6.95 7.36
CA ILE A 157 4.82 8.27 6.89
C ILE A 157 4.45 8.32 5.40
N LEU A 158 5.15 7.58 4.53
CA LEU A 158 4.91 7.64 3.08
C LEU A 158 3.69 6.81 2.67
N MET A 159 3.72 5.50 2.94
CA MET A 159 2.66 4.53 2.58
C MET A 159 2.59 3.36 3.56
N GLY A 160 3.18 3.48 4.75
CA GLY A 160 3.11 2.45 5.77
C GLY A 160 1.69 2.25 6.30
N PRO A 161 1.47 1.20 7.11
CA PRO A 161 0.17 0.97 7.70
C PRO A 161 -0.33 2.19 8.48
N LEU A 162 -1.61 2.55 8.28
CA LEU A 162 -2.26 3.60 9.08
C LEU A 162 -2.42 3.10 10.52
N VAL A 163 -1.87 3.83 11.47
CA VAL A 163 -1.88 3.47 12.89
C VAL A 163 -2.75 4.45 13.64
N SER A 164 -3.65 3.94 14.48
CA SER A 164 -4.40 4.78 15.42
C SER A 164 -3.43 5.54 16.33
N PRO A 165 -3.68 6.83 16.60
CA PRO A 165 -2.81 7.65 17.45
C PRO A 165 -2.52 6.98 18.78
N ASN A 166 -3.54 6.47 19.47
CA ASN A 166 -3.38 5.83 20.77
C ASN A 166 -2.41 4.65 20.73
N VAL A 167 -2.48 3.79 19.68
CA VAL A 167 -1.62 2.60 19.56
C VAL A 167 -0.12 2.96 19.44
N LEU A 168 0.22 4.04 18.75
CA LEU A 168 1.62 4.41 18.58
C LEU A 168 2.12 5.34 19.71
N LEU A 169 1.28 6.25 20.17
CA LEU A 169 1.62 7.19 21.27
C LEU A 169 1.92 6.43 22.56
N THR A 170 1.12 5.43 22.93
CA THR A 170 1.39 4.59 24.11
C THR A 170 2.73 3.86 24.02
N GLN A 171 3.16 3.44 22.82
CA GLN A 171 4.45 2.80 22.64
C GLN A 171 5.65 3.74 22.89
N PHE A 172 5.49 5.07 22.69
CA PHE A 172 6.52 6.05 23.05
C PHE A 172 6.68 6.23 24.56
N HIS A 173 5.76 5.72 25.38
CA HIS A 173 5.84 5.76 26.85
C HIS A 173 6.25 4.41 27.45
N ASP A 174 6.28 3.32 26.65
CA ASP A 174 6.62 1.98 27.10
C ASP A 174 8.13 1.80 27.31
N GLU A 175 8.55 1.70 28.56
CA GLU A 175 9.96 1.52 28.93
C GLU A 175 10.55 0.20 28.45
N SER A 176 9.75 -0.84 28.26
CA SER A 176 10.23 -2.13 27.79
C SER A 176 10.83 -2.05 26.37
N LYS A 177 10.40 -1.06 25.58
CA LYS A 177 10.84 -0.83 24.19
C LYS A 177 12.18 -0.09 24.08
N ARG A 178 12.73 0.37 25.20
CA ARG A 178 13.97 1.14 25.22
C ARG A 178 15.24 0.29 25.07
N LYS A 179 15.17 -1.02 25.32
CA LYS A 179 16.32 -1.94 25.24
C LYS A 179 16.27 -2.72 23.93
N ILE A 180 17.44 -3.00 23.34
CA ILE A 180 17.53 -3.82 22.14
C ILE A 180 16.93 -5.19 22.43
N SER A 181 15.97 -5.60 21.60
CA SER A 181 15.41 -6.96 21.57
C SER A 181 16.05 -7.73 20.42
N SER A 182 16.83 -8.76 20.74
CA SER A 182 17.42 -9.63 19.71
C SER A 182 16.35 -10.32 18.86
N GLN A 183 15.22 -10.70 19.46
CA GLN A 183 14.10 -11.30 18.75
C GLN A 183 13.51 -10.32 17.74
N ASN A 184 13.21 -9.07 18.16
CA ASN A 184 12.64 -8.05 17.25
C ASN A 184 13.63 -7.68 16.14
N MET A 185 14.94 -7.70 16.43
CA MET A 185 15.96 -7.44 15.42
C MET A 185 15.99 -8.54 14.36
N VAL A 186 16.02 -9.81 14.77
CA VAL A 186 16.04 -10.95 13.83
C VAL A 186 14.75 -11.04 13.04
N ASP A 187 13.60 -10.92 13.69
CA ASP A 187 12.30 -10.91 13.02
C ASP A 187 12.21 -9.77 12.01
N GLY A 188 12.65 -8.56 12.41
CA GLY A 188 12.66 -7.39 11.57
C GLY A 188 13.54 -7.58 10.33
N ILE A 189 14.78 -8.05 10.50
CA ILE A 189 15.71 -8.30 9.37
C ILE A 189 15.10 -9.32 8.41
N GLN A 190 14.62 -10.47 8.89
CA GLN A 190 14.07 -11.51 8.04
C GLN A 190 12.81 -11.04 7.30
N MET A 191 11.91 -10.31 8.00
CA MET A 191 10.71 -9.75 7.40
C MET A 191 11.04 -8.67 6.36
N PHE A 192 12.06 -7.83 6.63
CA PHE A 192 12.53 -6.82 5.68
C PHE A 192 13.03 -7.45 4.38
N ILE A 193 13.82 -8.52 4.48
CA ILE A 193 14.34 -9.24 3.31
C ILE A 193 13.21 -9.88 2.50
N ILE A 194 12.18 -10.44 3.16
CA ILE A 194 10.98 -10.96 2.46
C ILE A 194 10.24 -9.82 1.75
N GLY A 195 10.05 -8.67 2.41
CA GLY A 195 9.43 -7.50 1.79
C GLY A 195 10.21 -7.01 0.58
N LEU A 196 11.53 -6.98 0.69
CA LEU A 196 12.43 -6.60 -0.39
C LEU A 196 12.37 -7.60 -1.57
N PHE A 197 12.32 -8.91 -1.30
CA PHE A 197 12.11 -9.95 -2.31
C PHE A 197 10.78 -9.75 -3.06
N LYS A 198 9.69 -9.52 -2.34
CA LYS A 198 8.39 -9.22 -2.94
C LYS A 198 8.45 -8.02 -3.87
N LYS A 199 9.14 -6.95 -3.46
CA LYS A 199 9.25 -5.70 -4.24
C LYS A 199 10.15 -5.89 -5.44
N VAL A 200 11.42 -6.24 -5.22
CA VAL A 200 12.46 -6.19 -6.27
C VAL A 200 12.33 -7.35 -7.26
N ILE A 201 12.05 -8.56 -6.77
CA ILE A 201 12.03 -9.75 -7.64
C ILE A 201 10.64 -9.96 -8.25
N LEU A 202 9.57 -9.88 -7.47
CA LEU A 202 8.23 -10.22 -7.96
C LEU A 202 7.50 -9.00 -8.55
N ALA A 203 7.29 -7.96 -7.75
CA ALA A 203 6.48 -6.82 -8.18
C ALA A 203 7.09 -6.11 -9.39
N ASP A 204 8.41 -5.87 -9.37
CA ASP A 204 9.09 -5.15 -10.46
C ASP A 204 9.15 -5.98 -11.75
N THR A 205 9.20 -7.31 -11.66
CA THR A 205 9.10 -8.18 -12.83
C THR A 205 7.69 -8.13 -13.43
N PHE A 206 6.64 -8.29 -12.61
CA PHE A 206 5.26 -8.14 -13.09
C PHE A 206 4.96 -6.73 -13.60
N ALA A 207 5.57 -5.70 -13.01
CA ALA A 207 5.45 -4.32 -13.49
C ALA A 207 5.95 -4.13 -14.92
N LYS A 208 7.03 -4.82 -15.30
CA LYS A 208 7.54 -4.81 -16.68
C LYS A 208 6.53 -5.40 -17.66
N ALA A 209 5.83 -6.48 -17.29
CA ALA A 209 4.77 -7.09 -18.11
C ALA A 209 3.59 -6.14 -18.32
N VAL A 210 3.16 -5.48 -17.25
CA VAL A 210 2.11 -4.45 -17.33
C VAL A 210 2.56 -3.28 -18.18
N ALA A 211 3.77 -2.75 -17.96
CA ALA A 211 4.31 -1.64 -18.73
C ALA A 211 4.46 -1.99 -20.23
N TRP A 212 4.78 -3.24 -20.57
CA TRP A 212 4.85 -3.71 -21.95
C TRP A 212 3.50 -3.51 -22.66
N ALA A 213 2.39 -3.99 -22.08
CA ALA A 213 1.06 -3.87 -22.70
C ALA A 213 0.61 -2.40 -22.83
N TRP A 214 0.82 -1.59 -21.79
CA TRP A 214 0.43 -0.17 -21.83
C TRP A 214 1.31 0.68 -22.77
N ARG A 215 2.54 0.24 -23.06
CA ARG A 215 3.41 0.91 -24.05
C ARG A 215 2.92 0.72 -25.49
N ILE A 216 2.26 -0.41 -25.79
CA ILE A 216 1.66 -0.65 -27.11
C ILE A 216 0.51 0.33 -27.35
N GLY A 217 -0.25 0.68 -26.30
CA GLY A 217 -1.28 1.72 -26.32
C GLY A 217 -2.60 1.31 -26.96
N ASP A 218 -2.63 0.26 -27.82
CA ASP A 218 -3.84 -0.28 -28.43
C ASP A 218 -3.98 -1.79 -28.16
N PHE A 219 -4.95 -2.14 -27.33
CA PHE A 219 -5.22 -3.54 -26.97
C PHE A 219 -5.70 -4.41 -28.14
N LYS A 220 -6.03 -3.84 -29.32
CA LYS A 220 -6.29 -4.61 -30.54
C LYS A 220 -5.04 -5.28 -31.12
N GLN A 221 -3.85 -4.76 -30.77
CA GLN A 221 -2.58 -5.25 -31.29
C GLN A 221 -2.00 -6.40 -30.45
N ILE A 222 -2.64 -6.76 -29.34
CA ILE A 222 -2.21 -7.86 -28.47
C ILE A 222 -3.31 -8.90 -28.34
N SER A 223 -2.92 -10.15 -28.10
CA SER A 223 -3.84 -11.28 -28.06
C SER A 223 -4.77 -11.22 -26.83
N SER A 224 -5.90 -11.92 -26.90
CA SER A 224 -6.79 -12.08 -25.75
C SER A 224 -6.09 -12.74 -24.56
N MET A 225 -5.17 -13.69 -24.84
CA MET A 225 -4.36 -14.34 -23.81
C MET A 225 -3.35 -13.38 -23.18
N ASP A 226 -2.71 -12.52 -23.97
CA ASP A 226 -1.80 -11.49 -23.43
C ASP A 226 -2.51 -10.55 -22.45
N ILE A 227 -3.72 -10.09 -22.81
CA ILE A 227 -4.49 -9.20 -21.94
C ILE A 227 -4.86 -9.92 -20.63
N PHE A 228 -5.28 -11.19 -20.70
CA PHE A 228 -5.56 -11.99 -19.50
C PHE A 228 -4.33 -12.16 -18.62
N LEU A 229 -3.18 -12.50 -19.19
CA LEU A 229 -1.92 -12.65 -18.46
C LEU A 229 -1.47 -11.30 -17.85
N VAL A 230 -1.58 -10.20 -18.58
CA VAL A 230 -1.25 -8.86 -18.08
C VAL A 230 -2.18 -8.43 -16.95
N MET A 231 -3.47 -8.76 -17.00
CA MET A 231 -4.41 -8.56 -15.89
C MET A 231 -3.98 -9.33 -14.64
N LEU A 232 -3.57 -10.60 -14.78
CA LEU A 232 -3.00 -11.38 -13.68
C LEU A 232 -1.66 -10.79 -13.20
N ALA A 233 -0.80 -10.34 -14.13
CA ALA A 233 0.46 -9.69 -13.79
C ALA A 233 0.22 -8.45 -12.92
N TYR A 234 -0.77 -7.61 -13.26
CA TYR A 234 -1.11 -6.45 -12.44
C TYR A 234 -1.66 -6.83 -11.07
N THR A 235 -2.44 -7.90 -10.99
CA THR A 235 -2.93 -8.45 -9.71
C THR A 235 -1.78 -8.84 -8.79
N PHE A 236 -0.75 -9.51 -9.31
CA PHE A 236 0.45 -9.84 -8.55
C PHE A 236 1.33 -8.63 -8.28
N GLN A 237 1.51 -7.75 -9.25
CA GLN A 237 2.26 -6.51 -9.10
C GLN A 237 1.74 -5.70 -7.92
N ILE A 238 0.45 -5.33 -7.92
CA ILE A 238 -0.12 -4.45 -6.89
C ILE A 238 -0.04 -5.09 -5.48
N TYR A 239 -0.20 -6.40 -5.39
CA TYR A 239 -0.10 -7.11 -4.12
C TYR A 239 1.33 -7.19 -3.61
N PHE A 240 2.28 -7.65 -4.43
CA PHE A 240 3.66 -7.80 -4.00
C PHE A 240 4.35 -6.46 -3.79
N ASP A 241 4.02 -5.44 -4.59
CA ASP A 241 4.51 -4.08 -4.40
C ASP A 241 4.08 -3.51 -3.04
N PHE A 242 2.78 -3.51 -2.78
CA PHE A 242 2.25 -2.89 -1.56
C PHE A 242 2.45 -3.76 -0.31
N SER A 243 2.31 -5.08 -0.40
CA SER A 243 2.62 -5.95 0.73
C SER A 243 4.13 -5.97 1.04
N GLY A 244 4.99 -5.92 0.03
CA GLY A 244 6.43 -5.81 0.21
C GLY A 244 6.83 -4.51 0.90
N TYR A 245 6.24 -3.38 0.47
CA TYR A 245 6.42 -2.10 1.16
C TYR A 245 5.96 -2.16 2.62
N SER A 246 4.76 -2.71 2.87
CA SER A 246 4.21 -2.83 4.23
C SER A 246 5.08 -3.72 5.11
N ASP A 247 5.61 -4.83 4.58
CA ASP A 247 6.51 -5.71 5.31
C ASP A 247 7.82 -4.98 5.68
N MET A 248 8.43 -4.23 4.75
CA MET A 248 9.63 -3.43 5.02
C MET A 248 9.37 -2.32 6.05
N ALA A 249 8.21 -1.67 5.98
CA ALA A 249 7.79 -0.65 6.94
C ALA A 249 7.65 -1.21 8.36
N ILE A 250 6.89 -2.32 8.49
CA ILE A 250 6.68 -3.01 9.77
C ILE A 250 8.01 -3.54 10.32
N ALA A 251 8.83 -4.11 9.46
CA ALA A 251 10.15 -4.63 9.81
C ALA A 251 11.07 -3.53 10.36
N SER A 252 11.12 -2.37 9.70
CA SER A 252 11.92 -1.22 10.14
C SER A 252 11.47 -0.70 11.50
N ALA A 253 10.15 -0.63 11.73
CA ALA A 253 9.60 -0.27 13.03
C ALA A 253 9.93 -1.33 14.11
N LYS A 254 9.81 -2.62 13.76
CA LYS A 254 10.09 -3.73 14.67
C LYS A 254 11.56 -3.77 15.12
N MET A 255 12.50 -3.45 14.22
CA MET A 255 13.92 -3.32 14.58
C MET A 255 14.18 -2.18 15.58
N LEU A 256 13.28 -1.18 15.66
CA LEU A 256 13.27 -0.12 16.67
C LEU A 256 12.39 -0.46 17.89
N ASN A 257 11.88 -1.68 18.00
CA ASN A 257 10.91 -2.17 18.99
C ASN A 257 9.51 -1.56 18.92
N PHE A 258 9.15 -0.88 17.83
CA PHE A 258 7.78 -0.39 17.61
C PHE A 258 6.96 -1.39 16.79
N GLU A 259 5.71 -1.55 17.19
CA GLU A 259 4.76 -2.42 16.50
C GLU A 259 3.84 -1.59 15.59
N LEU A 260 3.80 -1.93 14.32
CA LEU A 260 2.83 -1.42 13.36
C LEU A 260 1.81 -2.52 13.04
N PRO A 261 0.54 -2.14 12.72
CA PRO A 261 -0.50 -3.13 12.44
C PRO A 261 -0.27 -3.83 11.10
N MET A 262 -0.75 -5.06 11.02
CA MET A 262 -0.79 -5.83 9.77
C MET A 262 -1.67 -5.12 8.72
N ASN A 263 -1.17 -5.03 7.49
CA ASN A 263 -1.90 -4.41 6.38
C ASN A 263 -2.47 -5.41 5.38
N PHE A 264 -1.90 -6.61 5.30
CA PHE A 264 -2.35 -7.69 4.42
C PHE A 264 -2.39 -9.03 5.16
N ASP A 265 -3.45 -9.80 4.94
CA ASP A 265 -3.63 -11.15 5.48
C ASP A 265 -3.99 -12.15 4.39
N SER A 266 -3.05 -12.41 3.47
CA SER A 266 -3.24 -13.31 2.32
C SER A 266 -4.56 -13.06 1.58
N PRO A 267 -4.80 -11.85 1.04
CA PRO A 267 -6.11 -11.41 0.54
C PRO A 267 -6.64 -12.24 -0.62
N TYR A 268 -5.78 -12.82 -1.43
CA TYR A 268 -6.20 -13.66 -2.57
C TYR A 268 -6.68 -15.07 -2.17
N LYS A 269 -6.65 -15.41 -0.87
CA LYS A 269 -7.34 -16.59 -0.31
C LYS A 269 -8.83 -16.34 -0.01
N ALA A 270 -9.34 -15.14 -0.24
CA ALA A 270 -10.70 -14.76 0.10
C ALA A 270 -11.75 -15.49 -0.73
N TYR A 271 -12.84 -15.90 -0.07
CA TYR A 271 -13.99 -16.56 -0.70
C TYR A 271 -15.13 -15.58 -1.02
N SER A 272 -14.97 -14.30 -0.71
CA SER A 272 -15.94 -13.25 -0.99
C SER A 272 -15.30 -11.86 -1.03
N ILE A 273 -15.99 -10.89 -1.65
CA ILE A 273 -15.53 -9.50 -1.70
C ILE A 273 -15.40 -8.90 -0.30
N ARG A 274 -16.31 -9.22 0.61
CA ARG A 274 -16.24 -8.77 2.01
C ARG A 274 -15.08 -9.42 2.77
N ASP A 275 -14.77 -10.70 2.51
CA ASP A 275 -13.61 -11.39 3.09
C ASP A 275 -12.31 -10.81 2.51
N PHE A 276 -12.27 -10.49 1.20
CA PHE A 276 -11.14 -9.82 0.58
C PHE A 276 -10.80 -8.49 1.28
N TRP A 277 -11.78 -7.62 1.55
CA TRP A 277 -11.56 -6.35 2.21
C TRP A 277 -11.21 -6.45 3.69
N LYS A 278 -11.50 -7.57 4.35
CA LYS A 278 -10.98 -7.86 5.69
C LYS A 278 -9.50 -8.21 5.70
N ARG A 279 -8.95 -8.57 4.54
CA ARG A 279 -7.57 -9.06 4.34
C ARG A 279 -6.69 -8.11 3.54
N TRP A 280 -7.27 -7.23 2.73
CA TRP A 280 -6.59 -6.24 1.90
C TRP A 280 -6.62 -4.87 2.57
N HIS A 281 -5.45 -4.20 2.65
CA HIS A 281 -5.29 -2.85 3.19
C HIS A 281 -6.05 -2.64 4.51
N ILE A 282 -5.82 -3.54 5.45
CA ILE A 282 -6.57 -3.67 6.71
C ILE A 282 -6.57 -2.36 7.49
N SER A 283 -5.44 -1.65 7.51
CA SER A 283 -5.30 -0.39 8.23
C SER A 283 -6.19 0.71 7.66
N LEU A 284 -6.32 0.80 6.32
CA LEU A 284 -7.26 1.72 5.66
C LEU A 284 -8.71 1.34 5.94
N THR A 285 -9.05 0.05 5.84
CA THR A 285 -10.39 -0.45 6.13
C THR A 285 -10.81 -0.13 7.57
N LYS A 286 -9.89 -0.31 8.54
CA LYS A 286 -10.13 0.09 9.94
C LYS A 286 -10.34 1.59 10.08
N PHE A 287 -9.50 2.40 9.44
CA PHE A 287 -9.65 3.86 9.46
C PHE A 287 -11.02 4.30 8.92
N LEU A 288 -11.41 3.84 7.73
CA LEU A 288 -12.69 4.18 7.12
C LEU A 288 -13.88 3.70 7.97
N THR A 289 -13.74 2.55 8.63
CA THR A 289 -14.75 2.01 9.54
C THR A 289 -14.91 2.90 10.77
N GLU A 290 -13.82 3.27 11.43
CA GLU A 290 -13.83 4.04 12.69
C GLU A 290 -14.26 5.50 12.50
N TYR A 291 -13.78 6.14 11.42
CA TYR A 291 -13.95 7.58 11.23
C TYR A 291 -15.06 7.95 10.23
N ILE A 292 -15.60 6.99 9.45
CA ILE A 292 -16.67 7.25 8.49
C ILE A 292 -17.86 6.33 8.74
N TYR A 293 -17.69 5.00 8.73
CA TYR A 293 -18.80 4.06 8.81
C TYR A 293 -19.55 4.15 10.15
N PHE A 294 -18.84 4.14 11.28
CA PHE A 294 -19.47 4.25 12.60
C PHE A 294 -20.13 5.59 12.86
N PRO A 295 -19.56 6.77 12.53
CA PRO A 295 -20.25 8.06 12.64
C PRO A 295 -21.54 8.15 11.82
N LEU A 296 -21.62 7.46 10.68
CA LEU A 296 -22.85 7.37 9.87
C LEU A 296 -23.92 6.44 10.48
N GLY A 297 -23.64 5.81 11.62
CA GLY A 297 -24.54 4.89 12.34
C GLY A 297 -24.21 3.40 12.15
N GLY A 298 -23.19 3.08 11.37
CA GLY A 298 -22.76 1.68 11.18
C GLY A 298 -23.86 0.80 10.60
N SER A 299 -24.03 -0.40 11.19
CA SER A 299 -25.10 -1.37 10.85
C SER A 299 -26.29 -1.34 11.81
N LYS A 300 -26.32 -0.40 12.77
CA LYS A 300 -27.35 -0.38 13.84
C LYS A 300 -28.70 0.21 13.38
N LYS A 301 -28.76 0.89 12.23
CA LYS A 301 -29.95 1.61 11.73
C LYS A 301 -30.67 0.88 10.59
N GLY A 302 -30.62 -0.46 10.57
CA GLY A 302 -31.26 -1.29 9.56
C GLY A 302 -30.41 -1.53 8.30
N GLU A 303 -30.90 -2.42 7.43
CA GLU A 303 -30.14 -2.90 6.26
C GLU A 303 -29.93 -1.82 5.19
N ALA A 304 -31.00 -1.08 4.85
CA ALA A 304 -30.90 0.00 3.86
C ALA A 304 -29.83 1.04 4.24
N ARG A 305 -29.78 1.42 5.51
CA ARG A 305 -28.75 2.34 6.02
C ARG A 305 -27.35 1.71 5.98
N THR A 306 -27.25 0.42 6.25
CA THR A 306 -25.99 -0.34 6.15
C THR A 306 -25.47 -0.33 4.71
N TYR A 307 -26.34 -0.54 3.72
CA TYR A 307 -25.96 -0.50 2.31
C TYR A 307 -25.51 0.89 1.87
N LEU A 308 -26.26 1.94 2.25
CA LEU A 308 -25.87 3.31 1.99
C LEU A 308 -24.50 3.65 2.62
N ASN A 309 -24.30 3.30 3.89
CA ASN A 309 -23.03 3.54 4.58
C ASN A 309 -21.88 2.78 3.89
N THR A 310 -22.11 1.56 3.43
CA THR A 310 -21.13 0.77 2.67
C THR A 310 -20.77 1.47 1.35
N MET A 311 -21.77 1.95 0.60
CA MET A 311 -21.53 2.70 -0.64
C MET A 311 -20.73 3.97 -0.40
N ILE A 312 -21.06 4.74 0.65
CA ILE A 312 -20.33 5.97 1.01
C ILE A 312 -18.86 5.66 1.33
N VAL A 313 -18.60 4.61 2.11
CA VAL A 313 -17.23 4.19 2.48
C VAL A 313 -16.42 3.81 1.25
N PHE A 314 -16.98 3.01 0.34
CA PHE A 314 -16.27 2.60 -0.87
C PHE A 314 -16.11 3.75 -1.87
N LEU A 315 -17.09 4.65 -1.97
CA LEU A 315 -16.96 5.85 -2.79
C LEU A 315 -15.83 6.76 -2.28
N ILE A 316 -15.77 7.01 -0.97
CA ILE A 316 -14.68 7.78 -0.35
C ILE A 316 -13.33 7.07 -0.55
N SER A 317 -13.28 5.75 -0.43
CA SER A 317 -12.08 4.96 -0.69
C SER A 317 -11.61 5.13 -2.15
N GLY A 318 -12.53 5.05 -3.11
CA GLY A 318 -12.22 5.25 -4.52
C GLY A 318 -11.68 6.65 -4.80
N ILE A 319 -12.38 7.69 -4.33
CA ILE A 319 -11.93 9.08 -4.41
C ILE A 319 -10.53 9.22 -3.80
N TRP A 320 -10.28 8.69 -2.60
CA TRP A 320 -9.01 8.78 -1.90
C TRP A 320 -7.84 8.16 -2.68
N HIS A 321 -8.06 7.06 -3.40
CA HIS A 321 -7.01 6.41 -4.20
C HIS A 321 -6.47 7.30 -5.31
N GLY A 322 -7.33 8.01 -6.07
CA GLY A 322 -6.82 8.83 -7.16
C GLY A 322 -7.83 9.81 -7.74
N ALA A 323 -7.29 10.85 -8.36
CA ALA A 323 -8.04 11.90 -9.04
C ALA A 323 -8.35 11.48 -10.49
N ASN A 324 -9.15 10.43 -10.67
CA ASN A 324 -9.61 9.92 -11.96
C ASN A 324 -10.97 9.22 -11.82
N TRP A 325 -11.78 9.28 -12.88
CA TRP A 325 -13.08 8.61 -12.95
C TRP A 325 -12.98 7.09 -12.79
N THR A 326 -11.87 6.48 -13.17
CA THR A 326 -11.64 5.03 -12.99
C THR A 326 -11.64 4.64 -11.51
N PHE A 327 -11.05 5.45 -10.63
CA PHE A 327 -11.05 5.19 -9.18
C PHE A 327 -12.43 5.40 -8.56
N ILE A 328 -13.20 6.40 -9.02
CA ILE A 328 -14.57 6.63 -8.56
C ILE A 328 -15.45 5.43 -8.93
N LEU A 329 -15.38 4.97 -10.20
CA LEU A 329 -16.12 3.80 -10.66
C LEU A 329 -15.67 2.53 -9.93
N TRP A 330 -14.36 2.37 -9.69
CA TRP A 330 -13.80 1.26 -8.93
C TRP A 330 -14.39 1.20 -7.50
N GLY A 331 -14.46 2.33 -6.81
CA GLY A 331 -15.09 2.42 -5.50
C GLY A 331 -16.58 2.04 -5.54
N ILE A 332 -17.34 2.58 -6.49
CA ILE A 332 -18.77 2.27 -6.67
C ILE A 332 -18.96 0.75 -6.89
N LEU A 333 -18.19 0.14 -7.80
CA LEU A 333 -18.31 -1.29 -8.09
C LEU A 333 -17.96 -2.15 -6.86
N HIS A 334 -16.91 -1.83 -6.12
CA HIS A 334 -16.61 -2.53 -4.87
C HIS A 334 -17.72 -2.40 -3.83
N GLY A 335 -18.35 -1.23 -3.73
CA GLY A 335 -19.53 -1.01 -2.88
C GLY A 335 -20.70 -1.92 -3.30
N ILE A 336 -21.02 -1.94 -4.60
CA ILE A 336 -22.08 -2.79 -5.17
C ILE A 336 -21.78 -4.28 -4.90
N PHE A 337 -20.58 -4.76 -5.22
CA PHE A 337 -20.21 -6.17 -5.01
C PHE A 337 -20.19 -6.54 -3.52
N SER A 338 -19.82 -5.62 -2.62
CA SER A 338 -19.86 -5.86 -1.18
C SER A 338 -21.28 -5.97 -0.65
N ILE A 339 -22.22 -5.19 -1.19
CA ILE A 339 -23.66 -5.27 -0.87
C ILE A 339 -24.23 -6.58 -1.45
N PHE A 340 -23.95 -6.87 -2.71
CA PHE A 340 -24.36 -8.12 -3.36
C PHE A 340 -23.88 -9.35 -2.60
N ASP A 341 -22.61 -9.38 -2.20
CA ASP A 341 -22.02 -10.47 -1.39
C ASP A 341 -22.78 -10.68 -0.06
N ARG A 342 -23.29 -9.61 0.55
CA ARG A 342 -24.12 -9.68 1.74
C ARG A 342 -25.51 -10.24 1.45
N LEU A 343 -26.12 -9.84 0.33
CA LEU A 343 -27.45 -10.31 -0.08
C LEU A 343 -27.44 -11.83 -0.38
N VAL A 344 -26.38 -12.30 -1.05
CA VAL A 344 -26.26 -13.71 -1.45
C VAL A 344 -25.59 -14.58 -0.39
N GLU A 345 -25.27 -14.06 0.80
CA GLU A 345 -24.51 -14.79 1.84
C GLU A 345 -25.14 -16.14 2.22
N LYS A 346 -26.47 -16.20 2.30
CA LYS A 346 -27.20 -17.44 2.61
C LYS A 346 -27.08 -18.47 1.47
N PHE A 347 -27.19 -18.05 0.22
CA PHE A 347 -27.08 -18.93 -0.96
C PHE A 347 -25.64 -19.41 -1.17
N ARG A 348 -24.66 -18.52 -0.90
CA ARG A 348 -23.24 -18.84 -1.06
C ARG A 348 -22.78 -20.03 -0.22
N LYS A 349 -23.37 -20.26 0.96
CA LYS A 349 -23.04 -21.41 1.81
C LYS A 349 -23.24 -22.76 1.11
N ASN A 350 -24.09 -22.82 0.09
CA ASN A 350 -24.39 -24.01 -0.69
C ASN A 350 -23.48 -24.16 -1.93
N ILE A 351 -22.63 -23.17 -2.22
CA ILE A 351 -21.73 -23.19 -3.38
C ILE A 351 -20.40 -23.80 -2.95
N HIS A 352 -19.81 -24.64 -3.81
CA HIS A 352 -18.50 -25.22 -3.54
C HIS A 352 -17.43 -24.13 -3.30
N PRO A 353 -16.56 -24.23 -2.29
CA PRO A 353 -15.58 -23.20 -1.94
C PRO A 353 -14.69 -22.76 -3.11
N ALA A 354 -14.27 -23.71 -3.97
CA ALA A 354 -13.44 -23.37 -5.14
C ALA A 354 -14.15 -22.42 -6.10
N LEU A 355 -15.46 -22.57 -6.32
CA LEU A 355 -16.24 -21.66 -7.17
C LEU A 355 -16.41 -20.29 -6.53
N GLN A 356 -16.61 -20.23 -5.21
CA GLN A 356 -16.66 -18.96 -4.46
C GLN A 356 -15.34 -18.21 -4.60
N TRP A 357 -14.22 -18.92 -4.41
CA TRP A 357 -12.88 -18.37 -4.56
C TRP A 357 -12.65 -17.86 -5.98
N MET A 358 -12.95 -18.69 -6.99
CA MET A 358 -12.75 -18.34 -8.41
C MET A 358 -13.55 -17.09 -8.78
N ALA A 359 -14.83 -17.03 -8.42
CA ALA A 359 -15.68 -15.86 -8.68
C ALA A 359 -15.13 -14.59 -8.00
N THR A 360 -14.71 -14.72 -6.74
CA THR A 360 -14.11 -13.61 -6.00
C THR A 360 -12.80 -13.15 -6.66
N PHE A 361 -11.90 -14.09 -6.95
CA PHE A 361 -10.61 -13.80 -7.53
C PHE A 361 -10.75 -13.14 -8.92
N LEU A 362 -11.61 -13.67 -9.80
CA LEU A 362 -11.86 -13.07 -11.13
C LEU A 362 -12.46 -11.66 -11.01
N THR A 363 -13.45 -11.47 -10.14
CA THR A 363 -14.02 -10.12 -9.88
C THR A 363 -12.94 -9.14 -9.47
N ILE A 364 -12.07 -9.52 -8.53
CA ILE A 364 -10.97 -8.66 -8.07
C ILE A 364 -9.99 -8.36 -9.22
N ASN A 365 -9.64 -9.34 -10.04
CA ASN A 365 -8.76 -9.11 -11.20
C ASN A 365 -9.34 -8.10 -12.20
N VAL A 366 -10.62 -8.21 -12.52
CA VAL A 366 -11.32 -7.28 -13.41
C VAL A 366 -11.34 -5.86 -12.82
N LEU A 367 -11.55 -5.73 -11.50
CA LEU A 367 -11.53 -4.44 -10.83
C LEU A 367 -10.11 -3.88 -10.67
N TRP A 368 -9.07 -4.73 -10.54
CA TRP A 368 -7.69 -4.28 -10.61
C TRP A 368 -7.32 -3.76 -12.00
N LEU A 369 -7.82 -4.37 -13.07
CA LEU A 369 -7.63 -3.86 -14.42
C LEU A 369 -8.24 -2.45 -14.58
N LEU A 370 -9.42 -2.19 -13.98
CA LEU A 370 -10.02 -0.84 -13.93
C LEU A 370 -9.14 0.14 -13.13
N PHE A 371 -8.58 -0.31 -12.01
CA PHE A 371 -7.69 0.50 -11.17
C PHE A 371 -6.40 0.90 -11.91
N ARG A 372 -5.90 0.05 -12.83
CA ARG A 372 -4.72 0.32 -13.66
C ARG A 372 -5.02 1.23 -14.86
N ALA A 373 -6.23 1.16 -15.40
CA ALA A 373 -6.60 1.85 -16.63
C ALA A 373 -6.57 3.38 -16.48
N ASN A 374 -6.12 4.07 -17.53
CA ASN A 374 -6.08 5.53 -17.56
C ASN A 374 -7.47 6.16 -17.80
N SER A 375 -8.40 5.39 -18.40
CA SER A 375 -9.79 5.80 -18.60
C SER A 375 -10.74 4.61 -18.52
N ILE A 376 -12.04 4.89 -18.30
CA ILE A 376 -13.10 3.88 -18.33
C ILE A 376 -13.21 3.26 -19.74
N GLY A 377 -12.97 4.06 -20.78
CA GLY A 377 -12.94 3.59 -22.18
C GLY A 377 -11.84 2.56 -22.42
N GLU A 378 -10.64 2.82 -21.92
CA GLU A 378 -9.49 1.91 -22.00
C GLU A 378 -9.78 0.58 -21.30
N TRP A 379 -10.34 0.62 -20.08
CA TRP A 379 -10.75 -0.59 -19.35
C TRP A 379 -11.79 -1.41 -20.11
N LYS A 380 -12.86 -0.77 -20.62
CA LYS A 380 -13.88 -1.45 -21.42
C LYS A 380 -13.28 -2.06 -22.69
N HIS A 381 -12.35 -1.37 -23.33
CA HIS A 381 -11.67 -1.86 -24.52
C HIS A 381 -10.83 -3.10 -24.21
N ALA A 382 -10.00 -3.04 -23.16
CA ALA A 382 -9.19 -4.19 -22.72
C ALA A 382 -10.07 -5.42 -22.42
N LEU A 383 -11.17 -5.24 -21.65
CA LEU A 383 -12.10 -6.33 -21.36
C LEU A 383 -12.77 -6.89 -22.63
N SER A 384 -13.21 -6.03 -23.54
CA SER A 384 -13.83 -6.44 -24.79
C SER A 384 -12.88 -7.27 -25.64
N GLN A 385 -11.61 -6.86 -25.77
CA GLN A 385 -10.60 -7.62 -26.53
C GLN A 385 -10.28 -8.95 -25.84
N MET A 386 -10.15 -8.97 -24.52
CA MET A 386 -9.92 -10.19 -23.75
C MET A 386 -11.05 -11.22 -23.96
N LEU A 387 -12.31 -10.78 -23.92
CA LEU A 387 -13.50 -11.63 -24.00
C LEU A 387 -13.84 -12.10 -25.45
N ARG A 388 -13.19 -11.54 -26.47
CA ARG A 388 -13.38 -12.00 -27.87
C ARG A 388 -12.75 -13.36 -28.14
N PHE A 389 -11.80 -13.81 -27.32
CA PHE A 389 -11.07 -15.07 -27.49
C PHE A 389 -10.47 -15.27 -28.88
N GLN A 390 -10.11 -14.19 -29.58
CA GLN A 390 -9.67 -14.22 -30.98
C GLN A 390 -8.30 -14.87 -31.15
N SER A 391 -7.46 -14.85 -30.12
CA SER A 391 -6.14 -15.49 -30.16
C SER A 391 -5.73 -15.98 -28.79
N THR A 392 -5.23 -17.20 -28.72
CA THR A 392 -4.63 -17.84 -27.56
C THR A 392 -3.10 -17.80 -27.58
N THR A 393 -2.51 -17.25 -28.67
CA THR A 393 -1.05 -17.12 -28.78
C THR A 393 -0.53 -16.07 -27.80
N ILE A 394 0.61 -16.35 -27.18
CA ILE A 394 1.29 -15.42 -26.29
C ILE A 394 2.37 -14.74 -27.10
N SER A 395 2.38 -13.39 -27.06
CA SER A 395 3.33 -12.58 -27.80
C SER A 395 4.77 -12.79 -27.29
N ASP A 396 5.73 -12.91 -28.21
CA ASP A 396 7.15 -13.00 -27.86
C ASP A 396 7.61 -11.77 -27.01
N GLY A 397 7.01 -10.61 -27.24
CA GLY A 397 7.25 -9.42 -26.43
C GLY A 397 6.92 -9.61 -24.95
N LEU A 398 5.78 -10.25 -24.62
CA LEU A 398 5.40 -10.57 -23.25
C LEU A 398 6.30 -11.66 -22.65
N LEU A 399 6.60 -12.72 -23.40
CA LEU A 399 7.48 -13.80 -22.97
C LEU A 399 8.88 -13.26 -22.57
N ASN A 400 9.43 -12.38 -23.42
CA ASN A 400 10.77 -11.82 -23.22
C ASN A 400 10.88 -10.89 -21.99
N VAL A 401 9.78 -10.34 -21.51
CA VAL A 401 9.78 -9.52 -20.28
C VAL A 401 10.29 -10.30 -19.07
N PHE A 402 10.00 -11.58 -19.00
CA PHE A 402 10.40 -12.44 -17.89
C PHE A 402 11.81 -13.02 -18.00
N VAL A 403 12.47 -12.82 -19.14
CA VAL A 403 13.87 -13.22 -19.37
C VAL A 403 14.79 -12.11 -18.84
N LEU A 404 14.99 -12.09 -17.53
CA LEU A 404 15.80 -11.10 -16.83
C LEU A 404 17.29 -11.47 -16.90
N PRO A 405 18.22 -10.50 -16.67
CA PRO A 405 19.65 -10.79 -16.54
C PRO A 405 19.93 -11.91 -15.53
N GLU A 406 19.25 -11.87 -14.38
CA GLU A 406 19.35 -12.84 -13.29
C GLU A 406 18.88 -14.23 -13.72
N THR A 407 17.77 -14.32 -14.48
CA THR A 407 17.28 -15.61 -15.00
C THR A 407 18.23 -16.17 -16.04
N LYS A 408 18.89 -15.35 -16.88
CA LYS A 408 19.92 -15.79 -17.80
C LYS A 408 21.12 -16.40 -17.07
N VAL A 409 21.56 -15.79 -15.97
CA VAL A 409 22.64 -16.35 -15.14
C VAL A 409 22.22 -17.70 -14.56
N ILE A 410 21.01 -17.82 -14.02
CA ILE A 410 20.47 -19.08 -13.47
C ILE A 410 20.39 -20.14 -14.57
N THR A 411 19.86 -19.81 -15.75
CA THR A 411 19.82 -20.70 -16.92
C THR A 411 21.23 -21.24 -17.25
N LYS A 412 22.22 -20.36 -17.29
CA LYS A 412 23.60 -20.74 -17.60
C LYS A 412 24.21 -21.64 -16.53
N VAL A 413 24.07 -21.28 -15.26
CA VAL A 413 24.66 -22.02 -14.12
C VAL A 413 24.03 -23.41 -13.99
N PHE A 414 22.71 -23.53 -14.08
CA PHE A 414 21.98 -24.79 -13.91
C PHE A 414 21.73 -25.53 -15.23
N ARG A 415 22.27 -25.04 -16.36
CA ARG A 415 22.12 -25.65 -17.71
C ARG A 415 20.67 -25.89 -18.12
N LEU A 416 19.78 -24.94 -17.82
CA LEU A 416 18.34 -25.03 -18.07
C LEU A 416 17.93 -24.70 -19.51
N TYR A 417 18.90 -24.63 -20.45
CA TYR A 417 18.65 -24.29 -21.87
C TYR A 417 17.63 -25.23 -22.55
N PHE A 418 17.60 -26.50 -22.14
CA PHE A 418 16.62 -27.44 -22.65
C PHE A 418 15.18 -26.95 -22.39
N PHE A 419 14.89 -26.48 -21.21
CA PHE A 419 13.55 -25.97 -20.86
C PHE A 419 13.22 -24.67 -21.60
N GLU A 420 14.14 -23.73 -21.71
CA GLU A 420 13.91 -22.50 -22.49
C GLU A 420 13.73 -22.77 -23.98
N GLY A 421 14.50 -23.68 -24.55
CA GLY A 421 14.41 -24.06 -25.97
C GLY A 421 13.13 -24.81 -26.33
N ASN A 422 12.62 -25.68 -25.46
CA ASN A 422 11.46 -26.52 -25.70
C ASN A 422 10.14 -25.96 -25.18
N ILE A 423 10.20 -25.11 -24.13
CA ILE A 423 9.03 -24.49 -23.52
C ILE A 423 9.19 -22.97 -23.62
N ARG A 424 8.63 -22.37 -24.67
CA ARG A 424 8.58 -20.91 -24.79
C ARG A 424 7.86 -20.32 -23.58
N GLY A 425 8.48 -19.34 -22.94
CA GLY A 425 7.91 -18.70 -21.75
C GLY A 425 8.14 -19.47 -20.46
N PHE A 426 9.13 -20.35 -20.38
CA PHE A 426 9.50 -21.07 -19.15
C PHE A 426 9.61 -20.14 -17.94
N TRP A 427 10.34 -19.03 -18.06
CA TRP A 427 10.50 -18.07 -16.97
C TRP A 427 9.18 -17.36 -16.63
N MET A 428 8.37 -17.01 -17.60
CA MET A 428 7.04 -16.46 -17.36
C MET A 428 6.18 -17.43 -16.54
N LEU A 429 6.14 -18.71 -16.93
CA LEU A 429 5.41 -19.74 -16.18
C LEU A 429 5.91 -19.85 -14.73
N ILE A 430 7.24 -19.86 -14.53
CA ILE A 430 7.85 -19.89 -13.18
C ILE A 430 7.40 -18.68 -12.33
N PHE A 431 7.43 -17.47 -12.87
CA PHE A 431 7.01 -16.28 -12.12
C PHE A 431 5.52 -16.33 -11.73
N TYR A 432 4.63 -16.77 -12.63
CA TYR A 432 3.20 -16.93 -12.31
C TYR A 432 2.97 -18.03 -11.28
N LEU A 433 3.64 -19.17 -11.39
CA LEU A 433 3.57 -20.26 -10.42
C LEU A 433 4.04 -19.79 -9.03
N ILE A 434 5.17 -19.12 -8.95
CA ILE A 434 5.67 -18.53 -7.69
C ILE A 434 4.63 -17.53 -7.13
N GLY A 435 4.06 -16.68 -7.98
CA GLY A 435 3.03 -15.73 -7.59
C GLY A 435 1.82 -16.43 -6.94
N PHE A 436 1.26 -17.45 -7.58
CA PHE A 436 0.14 -18.23 -7.03
C PHE A 436 0.54 -18.99 -5.76
N ILE A 437 1.68 -19.67 -5.74
CA ILE A 437 2.15 -20.43 -4.58
C ILE A 437 2.32 -19.51 -3.36
N LEU A 438 2.92 -18.34 -3.52
CA LEU A 438 3.10 -17.40 -2.43
C LEU A 438 1.79 -16.77 -1.96
N CYS A 439 0.86 -16.48 -2.87
CA CYS A 439 -0.44 -15.90 -2.52
C CYS A 439 -1.38 -16.91 -1.85
N LEU A 440 -1.36 -18.18 -2.26
CA LEU A 440 -2.33 -19.19 -1.86
C LEU A 440 -1.76 -20.26 -0.90
N GLY A 441 -0.46 -20.59 -0.99
CA GLY A 441 0.17 -21.67 -0.24
C GLY A 441 0.76 -21.23 1.10
N PHE A 442 1.26 -20.02 1.19
CA PHE A 442 2.02 -19.57 2.35
C PHE A 442 1.23 -18.61 3.25
N GLU A 443 1.63 -18.54 4.52
CA GLU A 443 1.19 -17.52 5.44
C GLU A 443 1.86 -16.17 5.12
N ASN A 444 1.18 -15.10 5.51
CA ASN A 444 1.72 -13.74 5.40
C ASN A 444 3.00 -13.59 6.25
N ALA A 445 3.93 -12.77 5.79
CA ALA A 445 5.16 -12.44 6.48
C ALA A 445 4.93 -11.94 7.92
N TYR A 446 3.87 -11.20 8.18
CA TYR A 446 3.51 -10.71 9.51
C TYR A 446 3.15 -11.82 10.49
N ARG A 447 2.48 -12.89 10.05
CA ARG A 447 2.07 -14.04 10.91
C ARG A 447 3.15 -15.08 11.06
N ARG A 448 4.16 -15.04 10.19
CA ARG A 448 5.23 -16.04 10.15
C ARG A 448 6.06 -15.98 11.42
N LYS A 449 6.29 -17.14 12.04
CA LYS A 449 7.26 -17.30 13.12
C LYS A 449 8.67 -17.43 12.52
N TYR A 450 9.52 -16.47 12.81
CA TYR A 450 10.89 -16.45 12.31
C TYR A 450 11.81 -17.28 13.22
N LYS A 451 12.65 -18.10 12.59
CA LYS A 451 13.58 -18.98 13.34
C LYS A 451 14.93 -18.30 13.50
N GLN A 452 15.50 -18.43 14.70
CA GLN A 452 16.85 -17.95 15.02
C GLN A 452 17.82 -19.14 15.01
N ASN A 453 18.27 -19.55 13.83
CA ASN A 453 19.31 -20.56 13.68
C ASN A 453 20.25 -20.19 12.52
N VAL A 454 21.42 -20.81 12.49
CA VAL A 454 22.49 -20.55 11.52
C VAL A 454 22.04 -20.80 10.09
N VAL A 455 21.25 -21.85 9.85
CA VAL A 455 20.76 -22.18 8.49
C VAL A 455 19.86 -21.10 7.95
N THR A 456 18.89 -20.62 8.75
CA THR A 456 18.03 -19.50 8.36
C THR A 456 18.81 -18.21 8.18
N ALA A 457 19.81 -17.94 9.03
CA ALA A 457 20.66 -16.76 8.90
C ALA A 457 21.44 -16.78 7.56
N ILE A 458 22.06 -17.90 7.22
CA ILE A 458 22.77 -18.07 5.94
C ILE A 458 21.80 -17.92 4.76
N PHE A 459 20.62 -18.55 4.82
CA PHE A 459 19.61 -18.44 3.76
C PHE A 459 19.20 -16.99 3.51
N TYR A 460 18.84 -16.24 4.58
CA TYR A 460 18.45 -14.84 4.41
C TYR A 460 19.61 -13.93 4.00
N ALA A 461 20.84 -14.21 4.46
CA ALA A 461 22.02 -13.47 4.01
C ALA A 461 22.28 -13.68 2.51
N LEU A 462 22.23 -14.90 2.01
CA LEU A 462 22.37 -15.20 0.59
C LEU A 462 21.22 -14.59 -0.23
N LEU A 463 19.98 -14.69 0.27
CA LEU A 463 18.83 -14.08 -0.38
C LEU A 463 18.98 -12.56 -0.45
N PHE A 464 19.43 -11.90 0.62
CA PHE A 464 19.67 -10.46 0.64
C PHE A 464 20.73 -10.04 -0.38
N VAL A 465 21.89 -10.73 -0.39
CA VAL A 465 22.96 -10.47 -1.37
C VAL A 465 22.41 -10.64 -2.81
N PHE A 466 21.66 -11.71 -3.08
CA PHE A 466 21.05 -11.93 -4.37
C PHE A 466 20.13 -10.77 -4.76
N ILE A 467 19.22 -10.33 -3.85
CA ILE A 467 18.32 -9.21 -4.13
C ILE A 467 19.10 -7.92 -4.40
N LEU A 468 20.18 -7.65 -3.65
CA LEU A 468 21.02 -6.49 -3.90
C LEU A 468 21.60 -6.47 -5.32
N THR A 469 21.95 -7.63 -5.89
CA THR A 469 22.43 -7.69 -7.28
C THR A 469 21.32 -7.47 -8.32
N CYS A 470 20.06 -7.65 -7.92
CA CYS A 470 18.88 -7.47 -8.78
C CYS A 470 18.26 -6.07 -8.72
N ILE A 471 18.74 -5.19 -7.83
CA ILE A 471 18.26 -3.80 -7.75
C ILE A 471 18.74 -3.06 -9.00
N GLY A 472 17.82 -2.89 -9.94
CA GLY A 472 18.04 -2.11 -11.17
C GLY A 472 17.81 -0.61 -10.96
N SER A 473 17.73 0.13 -12.07
CA SER A 473 17.31 1.53 -12.08
C SER A 473 15.93 1.70 -11.45
N GLU A 474 15.74 2.78 -10.72
CA GLU A 474 14.60 3.14 -9.87
C GLU A 474 13.25 2.57 -10.28
N SER A 475 12.75 1.57 -9.54
CA SER A 475 11.37 1.15 -9.62
C SER A 475 10.55 1.92 -8.59
N VAL A 476 9.67 2.78 -9.09
CA VAL A 476 8.75 3.56 -8.25
C VAL A 476 7.64 2.62 -7.73
N PHE A 477 7.28 2.74 -6.46
CA PHE A 477 6.12 2.03 -5.93
C PHE A 477 4.83 2.50 -6.64
N VAL A 478 3.95 1.55 -6.98
CA VAL A 478 2.71 1.82 -7.74
C VAL A 478 1.89 2.95 -7.11
N TYR A 479 1.78 2.98 -5.79
CA TYR A 479 1.01 3.99 -5.06
C TYR A 479 1.63 5.41 -5.04
N PHE A 480 2.87 5.60 -5.48
CA PHE A 480 3.41 6.97 -5.64
C PHE A 480 2.90 7.67 -6.91
N ASN A 481 2.25 6.92 -7.79
CA ASN A 481 1.71 7.44 -9.05
C ASN A 481 0.24 7.87 -8.95
N PHE A 482 -0.40 7.75 -7.77
CA PHE A 482 -1.83 8.04 -7.56
C PHE A 482 -2.08 9.21 -6.61
#